data_81515a801cae37d64efa1ac6c21fb06e
#
_entry.id   81515a801cae37d64efa1ac6c21fb06e
#
_cell.length_a   1.000
_cell.length_b   1.000
_cell.length_c   1.000
_cell.angle_alpha   90.00
_cell.angle_beta   90.00
_cell.angle_gamma   90.00
#
_symmetry.space_group_name_H-M   'P 1'
#
loop_
_entity.id
_entity.type
_entity.pdbx_description
1 polymer ?
#
loop_
_entity_poly.entity_id
_entity_poly.type
_entity_poly.pdbx_seq_one_letter_code
_entity_poly.pdbx_strand_id
1 'polypeptide(L)'
;MIETALGTSIAFTAPHRLATKAGYDILEAGGTAVEAMVAAAAQIAVVYPHMNSIGGDGFWLIKKEGKNPVAISACGPAAQNANLDWYAEKGHSKTIPTRGPLAALTVPGTISGWQLALELDRSVSPIPLTELLSAAINKAKNGIAVSQNQYDTLKNKKSELAEVPGF
;
A
#
# COMPACT_ATOMS: atom_id res chain seq x y z
N MET A 1 -27.81 6.01 -10.49
CA MET A 1 -27.49 4.62 -10.92
C MET A 1 -25.97 4.47 -10.87
N ILE A 2 -25.47 3.40 -10.31
CA ILE A 2 -24.04 3.05 -10.40
C ILE A 2 -23.91 2.27 -11.73
N GLU A 3 -23.23 2.85 -12.70
CA GLU A 3 -22.95 2.16 -13.95
C GLU A 3 -21.79 1.19 -13.76
N THR A 4 -21.92 -0.01 -14.33
CA THR A 4 -20.81 -0.97 -14.38
C THR A 4 -19.76 -0.48 -15.38
N ALA A 5 -18.54 -0.26 -14.91
CA ALA A 5 -17.44 0.08 -15.80
C ALA A 5 -17.11 -1.11 -16.69
N LEU A 6 -17.06 -0.88 -18.01
CA LEU A 6 -16.73 -1.87 -19.01
C LEU A 6 -15.46 -1.46 -19.74
N GLY A 7 -14.51 -2.38 -19.85
CA GLY A 7 -13.28 -2.22 -20.63
C GLY A 7 -13.19 -3.29 -21.71
N THR A 8 -12.66 -2.94 -22.88
CA THR A 8 -12.47 -3.86 -24.01
C THR A 8 -11.06 -4.43 -24.10
N SER A 9 -10.06 -3.73 -23.58
CA SER A 9 -8.65 -4.11 -23.65
C SER A 9 -7.95 -4.11 -22.30
N ILE A 10 -8.27 -3.14 -21.44
CA ILE A 10 -7.69 -2.99 -20.10
C ILE A 10 -8.79 -2.75 -19.08
N ALA A 11 -8.54 -3.19 -17.85
CA ALA A 11 -9.38 -2.89 -16.70
C ALA A 11 -8.49 -2.72 -15.47
N PHE A 12 -8.77 -1.71 -14.67
CA PHE A 12 -8.07 -1.44 -13.41
C PHE A 12 -9.04 -0.95 -12.34
N THR A 13 -8.87 -1.39 -11.12
CA THR A 13 -9.67 -0.95 -9.98
C THR A 13 -8.81 -0.80 -8.72
N ALA A 14 -9.13 0.18 -7.89
CA ALA A 14 -8.55 0.40 -6.58
C ALA A 14 -9.57 1.10 -5.67
N PRO A 15 -9.42 1.04 -4.33
CA PRO A 15 -10.35 1.65 -3.40
C PRO A 15 -10.46 3.18 -3.48
N HIS A 16 -9.54 3.85 -4.16
CA HIS A 16 -9.56 5.30 -4.34
C HIS A 16 -9.39 5.68 -5.82
N ARG A 17 -10.24 6.58 -6.33
CA ARG A 17 -10.26 6.98 -7.76
C ARG A 17 -8.91 7.43 -8.33
N LEU A 18 -8.08 8.13 -7.52
CA LEU A 18 -6.76 8.58 -7.95
C LEU A 18 -5.76 7.41 -8.05
N ALA A 19 -5.89 6.38 -7.20
CA ALA A 19 -5.11 5.17 -7.32
C ALA A 19 -5.55 4.34 -8.54
N THR A 20 -6.85 4.23 -8.78
CA THR A 20 -7.38 3.63 -10.03
C THR A 20 -6.83 4.33 -11.26
N LYS A 21 -6.85 5.69 -11.25
CA LYS A 21 -6.31 6.47 -12.38
C LYS A 21 -4.82 6.21 -12.58
N ALA A 22 -4.00 6.22 -11.51
CA ALA A 22 -2.57 5.98 -11.62
C ALA A 22 -2.25 4.62 -12.24
N GLY A 23 -2.95 3.54 -11.82
CA GLY A 23 -2.76 2.22 -12.43
C GLY A 23 -3.29 2.15 -13.86
N TYR A 24 -4.43 2.76 -14.14
CA TYR A 24 -5.01 2.81 -15.49
C TYR A 24 -4.08 3.53 -16.48
N ASP A 25 -3.51 4.68 -16.10
CA ASP A 25 -2.61 5.46 -16.95
C ASP A 25 -1.35 4.65 -17.35
N ILE A 26 -0.84 3.82 -16.44
CA ILE A 26 0.28 2.92 -16.73
C ILE A 26 -0.12 1.84 -17.75
N LEU A 27 -1.30 1.23 -17.60
CA LEU A 27 -1.81 0.26 -18.59
C LEU A 27 -2.04 0.91 -19.96
N GLU A 28 -2.59 2.11 -19.99
CA GLU A 28 -2.83 2.88 -21.22
C GLU A 28 -1.52 3.25 -21.93
N ALA A 29 -0.46 3.51 -21.17
CA ALA A 29 0.90 3.73 -21.69
C ALA A 29 1.61 2.44 -22.17
N GLY A 30 0.94 1.28 -22.08
CA GLY A 30 1.49 -0.01 -22.50
C GLY A 30 2.29 -0.74 -21.40
N GLY A 31 2.23 -0.27 -20.18
CA GLY A 31 2.83 -0.95 -19.02
C GLY A 31 2.09 -2.24 -18.66
N THR A 32 2.74 -3.06 -17.85
CA THR A 32 2.19 -4.32 -17.37
C THR A 32 1.19 -4.12 -16.22
N ALA A 33 0.39 -5.15 -15.94
CA ALA A 33 -0.49 -5.16 -14.78
C ALA A 33 0.26 -5.01 -13.46
N VAL A 34 1.49 -5.53 -13.36
CA VAL A 34 2.32 -5.40 -12.16
C VAL A 34 2.83 -3.97 -12.00
N GLU A 35 3.32 -3.35 -13.07
CA GLU A 35 3.72 -1.94 -13.08
C GLU A 35 2.56 -1.03 -12.69
N ALA A 36 1.39 -1.25 -13.27
CA ALA A 36 0.16 -0.53 -12.93
C ALA A 36 -0.21 -0.68 -11.45
N MET A 37 -0.08 -1.88 -10.88
CA MET A 37 -0.33 -2.12 -9.46
C MET A 37 0.68 -1.42 -8.56
N VAL A 38 1.97 -1.35 -8.92
CA VAL A 38 2.98 -0.58 -8.16
C VAL A 38 2.64 0.90 -8.16
N ALA A 39 2.29 1.47 -9.32
CA ALA A 39 1.89 2.88 -9.42
C ALA A 39 0.64 3.18 -8.56
N ALA A 40 -0.36 2.31 -8.62
CA ALA A 40 -1.57 2.45 -7.82
C ALA A 40 -1.31 2.26 -6.32
N ALA A 41 -0.44 1.31 -5.94
CA ALA A 41 -0.06 1.06 -4.54
C ALA A 41 0.70 2.25 -3.93
N ALA A 42 1.60 2.87 -4.71
CA ALA A 42 2.25 4.10 -4.30
C ALA A 42 1.25 5.26 -4.16
N GLN A 43 0.38 5.41 -5.14
CA GLN A 43 -0.63 6.47 -5.14
C GLN A 43 -1.60 6.34 -3.97
N ILE A 44 -2.10 5.13 -3.66
CA ILE A 44 -3.09 4.93 -2.61
C ILE A 44 -2.51 5.20 -1.22
N ALA A 45 -1.23 4.92 -0.99
CA ALA A 45 -0.56 5.23 0.26
C ALA A 45 -0.54 6.74 0.56
N VAL A 46 -0.56 7.58 -0.48
CA VAL A 46 -0.63 9.04 -0.35
C VAL A 46 -2.07 9.54 -0.24
N VAL A 47 -2.98 9.03 -1.07
CA VAL A 47 -4.34 9.61 -1.20
C VAL A 47 -5.38 8.94 -0.28
N TYR A 48 -5.02 7.85 0.37
CA TYR A 48 -5.89 7.09 1.27
C TYR A 48 -5.09 6.58 2.50
N PRO A 49 -4.35 7.49 3.20
CA PRO A 49 -3.33 7.13 4.19
C PRO A 49 -3.88 6.53 5.48
N HIS A 50 -5.17 6.71 5.78
CA HIS A 50 -5.83 6.11 6.95
C HIS A 50 -6.13 4.62 6.77
N MET A 51 -5.98 4.07 5.56
CA MET A 51 -6.23 2.66 5.24
C MET A 51 -5.03 1.98 4.57
N ASN A 52 -4.02 2.72 4.14
CA ASN A 52 -2.87 2.20 3.39
C ASN A 52 -1.58 2.89 3.80
N SER A 53 -0.47 2.17 3.71
CA SER A 53 0.85 2.65 4.07
C SER A 53 1.93 1.89 3.29
N ILE A 54 3.10 2.50 3.14
CA ILE A 54 4.32 1.82 2.70
C ILE A 54 5.16 1.28 3.87
N GLY A 55 4.75 1.59 5.10
CA GLY A 55 5.43 1.20 6.33
C GLY A 55 4.90 -0.09 6.96
N GLY A 56 4.36 -1.02 6.18
CA GLY A 56 3.74 -2.24 6.67
C GLY A 56 3.89 -3.42 5.73
N ASP A 57 2.98 -4.36 5.87
CA ASP A 57 2.96 -5.60 5.10
C ASP A 57 2.28 -5.39 3.74
N GLY A 58 2.67 -6.22 2.78
CA GLY A 58 2.06 -6.26 1.46
C GLY A 58 1.86 -7.69 0.99
N PHE A 59 0.80 -7.92 0.22
CA PHE A 59 0.48 -9.23 -0.34
C PHE A 59 0.19 -9.09 -1.82
N TRP A 60 0.73 -10.02 -2.62
CA TRP A 60 0.51 -10.04 -4.06
C TRP A 60 0.00 -11.40 -4.49
N LEU A 61 -0.91 -11.38 -5.45
CA LEU A 61 -1.31 -12.54 -6.22
C LEU A 61 -1.21 -12.17 -7.70
N ILE A 62 -0.21 -12.72 -8.37
CA ILE A 62 0.10 -12.42 -9.77
C ILE A 62 -0.27 -13.63 -10.62
N LYS A 63 -1.15 -13.43 -11.60
CA LYS A 63 -1.53 -14.44 -12.57
C LYS A 63 -1.21 -13.95 -13.97
N LYS A 64 -0.26 -14.61 -14.62
CA LYS A 64 0.05 -14.40 -16.03
C LYS A 64 -0.69 -15.44 -16.89
N GLU A 65 -0.99 -15.09 -18.13
CA GLU A 65 -1.61 -15.99 -19.07
C GLU A 65 -0.74 -17.27 -19.26
N GLY A 66 -1.36 -18.42 -19.28
CA GLY A 66 -0.67 -19.72 -19.42
C GLY A 66 0.26 -20.12 -18.29
N LYS A 67 0.40 -19.34 -17.20
CA LYS A 67 1.27 -19.66 -16.04
C LYS A 67 0.43 -19.95 -14.81
N ASN A 68 1.00 -20.66 -13.82
CA ASN A 68 0.40 -20.79 -12.51
C ASN A 68 0.43 -19.45 -11.77
N PRO A 69 -0.55 -19.18 -10.86
CA PRO A 69 -0.51 -18.01 -10.00
C PRO A 69 0.73 -18.04 -9.10
N VAL A 70 1.32 -16.87 -8.88
CA VAL A 70 2.42 -16.67 -7.92
C VAL A 70 1.92 -15.75 -6.82
N ALA A 71 2.11 -16.17 -5.56
CA ALA A 71 1.85 -15.34 -4.39
C ALA A 71 3.16 -14.80 -3.81
N ILE A 72 3.16 -13.53 -3.41
CA ILE A 72 4.25 -12.93 -2.63
C ILE A 72 3.66 -12.55 -1.27
N SER A 73 4.28 -13.06 -0.20
CA SER A 73 4.04 -12.57 1.16
C SER A 73 5.17 -11.59 1.51
N ALA A 74 4.86 -10.31 1.45
CA ALA A 74 5.77 -9.25 1.81
C ALA A 74 5.48 -8.76 3.25
N CYS A 75 5.28 -9.71 4.16
CA CYS A 75 5.29 -9.49 5.59
C CYS A 75 6.73 -9.58 6.09
N GLY A 76 7.19 -8.56 6.80
CA GLY A 76 8.45 -8.65 7.50
C GLY A 76 8.38 -9.58 8.71
N PRO A 77 9.51 -10.09 9.19
CA PRO A 77 9.58 -10.77 10.47
C PRO A 77 9.28 -9.82 11.62
N ALA A 78 8.90 -10.35 12.78
CA ALA A 78 8.90 -9.57 14.00
C ALA A 78 10.32 -9.04 14.29
N ALA A 79 10.42 -7.84 14.86
CA ALA A 79 11.71 -7.29 15.28
C ALA A 79 12.36 -8.24 16.31
N GLN A 80 13.67 -8.43 16.22
CA GLN A 80 14.41 -9.40 17.04
C GLN A 80 14.17 -9.19 18.56
N ASN A 81 14.01 -7.95 18.98
CA ASN A 81 13.78 -7.60 20.38
C ASN A 81 12.29 -7.59 20.76
N ALA A 82 11.36 -7.81 19.84
CA ALA A 82 9.93 -7.86 20.12
C ALA A 82 9.52 -9.23 20.67
N ASN A 83 9.93 -9.50 21.93
CA ASN A 83 9.59 -10.72 22.67
C ASN A 83 8.68 -10.43 23.86
N LEU A 84 8.20 -11.47 24.51
CA LEU A 84 7.25 -11.34 25.63
C LEU A 84 7.80 -10.55 26.80
N ASP A 85 9.07 -10.75 27.15
CA ASP A 85 9.71 -10.08 28.28
C ASP A 85 9.83 -8.58 28.01
N TRP A 86 10.23 -8.20 26.79
CA TRP A 86 10.30 -6.80 26.39
C TRP A 86 8.93 -6.11 26.45
N TYR A 87 7.86 -6.78 26.00
CA TYR A 87 6.52 -6.21 26.11
C TYR A 87 6.03 -6.15 27.56
N ALA A 88 6.36 -7.14 28.40
CA ALA A 88 6.03 -7.13 29.82
C ALA A 88 6.70 -5.96 30.57
N GLU A 89 7.99 -5.69 30.28
CA GLU A 89 8.73 -4.53 30.80
C GLU A 89 8.10 -3.18 30.41
N LYS A 90 7.42 -3.12 29.25
CA LYS A 90 6.66 -1.95 28.80
C LYS A 90 5.22 -1.89 29.32
N GLY A 91 4.86 -2.78 30.25
CA GLY A 91 3.51 -2.84 30.84
C GLY A 91 2.50 -3.66 30.04
N HIS A 92 2.92 -4.41 29.04
CA HIS A 92 2.07 -5.19 28.15
C HIS A 92 2.26 -6.69 28.30
N SER A 93 2.05 -7.21 29.52
CA SER A 93 2.25 -8.64 29.84
C SER A 93 1.15 -9.57 29.32
N LYS A 94 -0.02 -9.06 28.95
CA LYS A 94 -1.17 -9.87 28.51
C LYS A 94 -1.50 -9.72 27.04
N THR A 95 -1.37 -8.52 26.51
CA THR A 95 -1.75 -8.21 25.12
C THR A 95 -0.80 -7.16 24.53
N ILE A 96 -0.47 -7.28 23.26
CA ILE A 96 0.25 -6.25 22.50
C ILE A 96 -0.74 -5.10 22.24
N PRO A 97 -0.32 -3.83 22.31
CA PRO A 97 -1.16 -2.70 21.94
C PRO A 97 -1.69 -2.80 20.52
N THR A 98 -2.90 -2.32 20.31
CA THR A 98 -3.51 -2.32 18.98
C THR A 98 -3.13 -1.10 18.14
N ARG A 99 -2.49 -0.09 18.73
CA ARG A 99 -2.11 1.17 18.08
C ARG A 99 -0.82 1.73 18.67
N GLY A 100 -0.21 2.63 17.91
CA GLY A 100 1.01 3.32 18.31
C GLY A 100 2.29 2.52 18.05
N PRO A 101 3.45 3.06 18.44
CA PRO A 101 4.75 2.47 18.12
C PRO A 101 4.94 1.03 18.60
N LEU A 102 4.35 0.69 19.75
CA LEU A 102 4.45 -0.66 20.31
C LEU A 102 3.57 -1.70 19.58
N ALA A 103 2.65 -1.25 18.73
CA ALA A 103 1.85 -2.11 17.87
C ALA A 103 2.55 -2.43 16.53
N ALA A 104 3.61 -1.70 16.17
CA ALA A 104 4.38 -1.91 14.95
C ALA A 104 5.34 -3.09 15.13
N LEU A 105 4.79 -4.30 15.02
CA LEU A 105 5.48 -5.55 15.37
C LEU A 105 6.44 -6.03 14.30
N THR A 106 6.07 -5.89 13.02
CA THR A 106 6.81 -6.45 11.89
C THR A 106 7.69 -5.40 11.20
N VAL A 107 8.81 -5.86 10.63
CA VAL A 107 9.63 -5.04 9.74
C VAL A 107 8.84 -4.77 8.45
N PRO A 108 8.73 -3.51 7.97
CA PRO A 108 7.96 -3.18 6.78
C PRO A 108 8.47 -3.90 5.53
N GLY A 109 7.59 -4.66 4.85
CA GLY A 109 7.92 -5.44 3.67
C GLY A 109 7.32 -4.91 2.37
N THR A 110 6.44 -3.91 2.40
CA THR A 110 5.70 -3.43 1.23
C THR A 110 6.61 -3.09 0.05
N ILE A 111 7.68 -2.33 0.27
CA ILE A 111 8.58 -1.87 -0.81
C ILE A 111 9.37 -3.04 -1.41
N SER A 112 9.87 -3.96 -0.59
CA SER A 112 10.54 -5.18 -1.09
C SER A 112 9.57 -6.07 -1.87
N GLY A 113 8.29 -6.10 -1.48
CA GLY A 113 7.23 -6.76 -2.23
C GLY A 113 7.02 -6.17 -3.62
N TRP A 114 7.04 -4.84 -3.76
CA TRP A 114 6.99 -4.17 -5.08
C TRP A 114 8.18 -4.55 -5.94
N GLN A 115 9.38 -4.50 -5.37
CA GLN A 115 10.60 -4.87 -6.09
C GLN A 115 10.51 -6.31 -6.59
N LEU A 116 10.17 -7.26 -5.73
CA LEU A 116 10.04 -8.67 -6.13
C LEU A 116 8.94 -8.87 -7.18
N ALA A 117 7.82 -8.18 -7.08
CA ALA A 117 6.76 -8.25 -8.08
C ALA A 117 7.24 -7.77 -9.47
N LEU A 118 7.96 -6.65 -9.53
CA LEU A 118 8.55 -6.12 -10.77
C LEU A 118 9.62 -7.08 -11.33
N GLU A 119 10.48 -7.67 -10.50
CA GLU A 119 11.46 -8.66 -10.91
C GLU A 119 10.81 -9.94 -11.50
N LEU A 120 9.71 -10.41 -10.90
CA LEU A 120 8.94 -11.55 -11.41
C LEU A 120 8.18 -11.24 -12.69
N ASP A 121 7.82 -9.98 -12.87
CA ASP A 121 7.11 -9.54 -14.07
C ASP A 121 7.98 -9.63 -15.32
N ARG A 122 9.26 -9.30 -15.25
CA ARG A 122 10.22 -9.35 -16.36
C ARG A 122 9.68 -8.66 -17.60
N SER A 123 9.20 -7.43 -17.45
CA SER A 123 8.78 -6.62 -18.60
C SER A 123 9.91 -6.50 -19.62
N VAL A 124 9.58 -6.63 -20.91
CA VAL A 124 10.55 -6.48 -22.01
C VAL A 124 10.97 -5.00 -22.17
N SER A 125 10.08 -4.09 -21.81
CA SER A 125 10.32 -2.65 -21.84
C SER A 125 9.78 -2.04 -20.53
N PRO A 126 10.54 -2.16 -19.43
CA PRO A 126 10.05 -1.73 -18.13
C PRO A 126 9.91 -0.21 -18.06
N ILE A 127 8.76 0.23 -17.51
CA ILE A 127 8.57 1.64 -17.18
C ILE A 127 9.46 1.99 -15.99
N PRO A 128 10.26 3.06 -16.05
CA PRO A 128 11.14 3.46 -14.96
C PRO A 128 10.37 3.66 -13.64
N LEU A 129 10.95 3.23 -12.53
CA LEU A 129 10.31 3.36 -11.20
C LEU A 129 9.95 4.83 -10.88
N THR A 130 10.78 5.78 -11.32
CA THR A 130 10.49 7.22 -11.17
C THR A 130 9.21 7.64 -11.85
N GLU A 131 8.86 7.01 -12.96
CA GLU A 131 7.62 7.26 -13.68
C GLU A 131 6.43 6.56 -13.00
N LEU A 132 6.58 5.30 -12.60
CA LEU A 132 5.57 4.58 -11.82
C LEU A 132 5.18 5.33 -10.54
N LEU A 133 6.14 5.97 -9.88
CA LEU A 133 5.92 6.72 -8.64
C LEU A 133 5.51 8.18 -8.86
N SER A 134 5.54 8.70 -10.09
CA SER A 134 5.39 10.12 -10.38
C SER A 134 4.08 10.72 -9.88
N ALA A 135 2.97 10.01 -10.06
CA ALA A 135 1.64 10.43 -9.60
C ALA A 135 1.60 10.57 -8.06
N ALA A 136 2.15 9.59 -7.34
CA ALA A 136 2.23 9.59 -5.89
C ALA A 136 3.13 10.73 -5.37
N ILE A 137 4.31 10.90 -5.95
CA ILE A 137 5.27 11.96 -5.61
C ILE A 137 4.62 13.34 -5.83
N ASN A 138 3.93 13.52 -6.95
CA ASN A 138 3.23 14.77 -7.24
C ASN A 138 2.19 15.09 -6.17
N LYS A 139 1.36 14.13 -5.78
CA LYS A 139 0.35 14.31 -4.75
C LYS A 139 0.95 14.51 -3.35
N ALA A 140 2.01 13.82 -3.02
CA ALA A 140 2.73 14.03 -1.76
C ALA A 140 3.31 15.45 -1.65
N LYS A 141 3.82 16.01 -2.75
CA LYS A 141 4.39 17.38 -2.80
C LYS A 141 3.33 18.47 -2.80
N ASN A 142 2.27 18.29 -3.57
CA ASN A 142 1.28 19.35 -3.84
C ASN A 142 0.00 19.21 -3.00
N GLY A 143 -0.10 18.16 -2.18
CA GLY A 143 -1.28 17.90 -1.38
C GLY A 143 -2.42 17.23 -2.16
N ILE A 144 -3.42 16.82 -1.40
CA ILE A 144 -4.64 16.16 -1.88
C ILE A 144 -5.88 16.76 -1.23
N ALA A 145 -7.03 16.63 -1.89
CA ALA A 145 -8.31 16.83 -1.23
C ALA A 145 -8.58 15.64 -0.32
N VAL A 146 -8.78 15.91 0.97
CA VAL A 146 -9.13 14.89 1.96
C VAL A 146 -10.53 14.35 1.69
N SER A 147 -10.68 13.02 1.66
CA SER A 147 -12.00 12.40 1.50
C SER A 147 -12.84 12.53 2.78
N GLN A 148 -14.17 12.50 2.65
CA GLN A 148 -15.05 12.49 3.82
C GLN A 148 -14.74 11.32 4.76
N ASN A 149 -14.49 10.14 4.20
CA ASN A 149 -14.12 8.95 4.97
C ASN A 149 -12.83 9.16 5.78
N GLN A 150 -11.81 9.79 5.20
CA GLN A 150 -10.57 10.10 5.91
C GLN A 150 -10.81 11.10 7.05
N TYR A 151 -11.59 12.16 6.79
CA TYR A 151 -11.97 13.16 7.78
C TYR A 151 -12.71 12.52 8.97
N ASP A 152 -13.71 11.69 8.69
CA ASP A 152 -14.52 11.03 9.70
C ASP A 152 -13.68 10.02 10.51
N THR A 153 -12.80 9.27 9.86
CA THR A 153 -11.88 8.35 10.52
C THR A 153 -10.93 9.10 11.44
N LEU A 154 -10.32 10.19 11.00
CA LEU A 154 -9.45 11.03 11.82
C LEU A 154 -10.19 11.59 13.03
N LYS A 155 -11.38 12.16 12.82
CA LYS A 155 -12.21 12.69 13.90
C LYS A 155 -12.52 11.63 14.96
N ASN A 156 -12.89 10.41 14.52
CA ASN A 156 -13.26 9.31 15.42
C ASN A 156 -12.05 8.70 16.14
N LYS A 157 -10.84 8.82 15.58
CA LYS A 157 -9.62 8.22 16.12
C LYS A 157 -8.66 9.22 16.78
N LYS A 158 -8.99 10.51 16.75
CA LYS A 158 -8.11 11.56 17.25
C LYS A 158 -7.68 11.33 18.70
N SER A 159 -8.60 10.93 19.58
CA SER A 159 -8.29 10.68 21.00
C SER A 159 -7.38 9.46 21.21
N GLU A 160 -7.49 8.44 20.36
CA GLU A 160 -6.64 7.24 20.43
C GLU A 160 -5.21 7.52 19.92
N LEU A 161 -5.05 8.52 19.07
CA LEU A 161 -3.80 8.81 18.37
C LEU A 161 -3.07 10.04 18.92
N ALA A 162 -3.71 10.81 19.80
CA ALA A 162 -3.17 12.07 20.32
C ALA A 162 -1.78 11.94 20.99
N GLU A 163 -1.53 10.80 21.64
CA GLU A 163 -0.27 10.51 22.31
C GLU A 163 0.74 9.74 21.43
N VAL A 164 0.39 9.47 20.16
CA VAL A 164 1.29 8.78 19.23
C VAL A 164 2.28 9.78 18.65
N PRO A 165 3.61 9.58 18.83
CA PRO A 165 4.61 10.48 18.28
C PRO A 165 4.50 10.62 16.76
N GLY A 166 4.45 11.84 16.27
CA GLY A 166 4.36 12.15 14.85
C GLY A 166 2.94 12.17 14.27
N PHE A 167 1.93 12.00 15.12
CA PHE A 167 0.53 12.14 14.71
C PHE A 167 0.07 13.61 14.78
#